data_48f1e6f1244ae12bbdbd36a8b5192624
#
_entry.id   48f1e6f1244ae12bbdbd36a8b5192624
#
_cell.length_a   1.000
_cell.length_b   1.000
_cell.length_c   1.000
_cell.angle_alpha   90.00
_cell.angle_beta   90.00
_cell.angle_gamma   90.00
#
_symmetry.space_group_name_H-M   'P 1'
#
loop_
_entity.id
_entity.type
_entity.pdbx_description
1 polymer ?
#
loop_
_entity_poly.entity_id
_entity_poly.type
_entity_poly.pdbx_seq_one_letter_code
_entity_poly.pdbx_strand_id
1 'polypeptide(L)'
;LTQFNLDRVRGIDLPPVKHFWFTSRKGRSIHNMLVLPPGFDASKKYPLFVVIHGGPHTMFRDQWFLRWNYHLLAAPGYVVLLTNYSGSTGFGEAAAQTIQGDPLRTAGEEINEAADVALRDNPFIDGSRQCAGGASYGGHLANWLQATTTRYRCLISHAGLVNLESQWGTSDTVYGREVNNGGPVWEQGPVWREQNPIRYAAQFKTPTLVTIGEQDFRVPLNNSLEYWTVLQRQQVPSRLVVFPDENHWILKGENSRLFYAEIHGWLARWLEVPAK
;
A
#
# COMPACT_ATOMS: atom_id res chain seq x y z
N LEU A 1 3.26 32.03 -12.19
CA LEU A 1 2.53 30.78 -12.08
C LEU A 1 1.04 31.05 -12.05
N THR A 2 0.21 30.09 -12.47
CA THR A 2 -1.23 30.25 -12.60
C THR A 2 -1.96 30.20 -11.25
N GLN A 3 -3.15 30.83 -11.17
CA GLN A 3 -3.98 30.85 -9.98
C GLN A 3 -5.39 30.26 -10.24
N PHE A 4 -5.55 29.44 -11.26
CA PHE A 4 -6.85 28.95 -11.74
C PHE A 4 -7.71 28.26 -10.66
N ASN A 5 -7.11 27.61 -9.69
CA ASN A 5 -7.84 26.87 -8.64
C ASN A 5 -7.74 27.53 -7.26
N LEU A 6 -7.20 28.75 -7.16
CA LEU A 6 -6.93 29.38 -5.87
C LEU A 6 -8.19 29.50 -5.01
N ASP A 7 -9.32 29.93 -5.59
CA ASP A 7 -10.57 30.11 -4.87
C ASP A 7 -11.16 28.77 -4.38
N ARG A 8 -10.96 27.70 -5.14
CA ARG A 8 -11.39 26.33 -4.75
C ARG A 8 -10.54 25.78 -3.61
N VAL A 9 -9.24 26.05 -3.62
CA VAL A 9 -8.29 25.54 -2.61
C VAL A 9 -8.39 26.32 -1.29
N ARG A 10 -8.79 27.59 -1.30
CA ARG A 10 -8.93 28.41 -0.09
C ARG A 10 -9.84 27.82 0.99
N GLY A 11 -10.82 27.00 0.58
CA GLY A 11 -11.75 26.32 1.50
C GLY A 11 -11.30 24.92 1.95
N ILE A 12 -10.10 24.47 1.54
CA ILE A 12 -9.59 23.13 1.84
C ILE A 12 -8.45 23.27 2.85
N ASP A 13 -8.59 22.63 4.01
CA ASP A 13 -7.51 22.53 4.98
C ASP A 13 -6.53 21.43 4.55
N LEU A 14 -5.35 21.85 4.10
CA LEU A 14 -4.25 20.97 3.68
C LEU A 14 -3.04 21.20 4.60
N PRO A 15 -2.96 20.48 5.72
CA PRO A 15 -1.80 20.59 6.60
C PRO A 15 -0.50 20.28 5.86
N PRO A 16 0.60 21.01 6.15
CA PRO A 16 1.91 20.71 5.56
C PRO A 16 2.34 19.27 5.83
N VAL A 17 2.89 18.63 4.81
CA VAL A 17 3.47 17.30 4.95
C VAL A 17 4.75 17.38 5.79
N LYS A 18 4.87 16.52 6.81
CA LYS A 18 6.07 16.42 7.64
C LYS A 18 7.01 15.36 7.08
N HIS A 19 8.27 15.74 6.84
CA HIS A 19 9.30 14.84 6.35
C HIS A 19 10.18 14.36 7.51
N PHE A 20 10.54 13.06 7.49
CA PHE A 20 11.52 12.51 8.42
C PHE A 20 12.33 11.39 7.79
N TRP A 21 13.47 11.08 8.39
CA TRP A 21 14.37 10.02 7.97
C TRP A 21 14.69 9.12 9.14
N PHE A 22 14.92 7.85 8.86
CA PHE A 22 15.52 6.93 9.82
C PHE A 22 16.51 6.00 9.13
N THR A 23 17.40 5.41 9.90
CA THR A 23 18.30 4.36 9.42
C THR A 23 17.65 3.00 9.70
N SER A 24 17.39 2.24 8.65
CA SER A 24 16.81 0.89 8.76
C SER A 24 17.81 -0.09 9.39
N ARG A 25 17.33 -1.23 9.88
CA ARG A 25 18.19 -2.31 10.40
C ARG A 25 19.19 -2.83 9.39
N LYS A 26 18.93 -2.61 8.09
CA LYS A 26 19.86 -2.91 6.99
C LYS A 26 20.89 -1.78 6.74
N GLY A 27 20.90 -0.74 7.58
CA GLY A 27 21.83 0.40 7.47
C GLY A 27 21.47 1.41 6.38
N ARG A 28 20.26 1.38 5.83
CA ARG A 28 19.80 2.30 4.78
C ARG A 28 19.10 3.49 5.37
N SER A 29 19.34 4.67 4.78
CA SER A 29 18.59 5.88 5.12
C SER A 29 17.24 5.89 4.37
N ILE A 30 16.16 5.82 5.09
CA ILE A 30 14.79 5.72 4.57
C ILE A 30 14.05 7.03 4.78
N HIS A 31 13.59 7.63 3.69
CA HIS A 31 12.79 8.85 3.69
C HIS A 31 11.32 8.53 3.90
N ASN A 32 10.66 9.35 4.72
CA ASN A 32 9.24 9.20 5.02
C ASN A 32 8.54 10.55 5.03
N MET A 33 7.24 10.51 4.82
CA MET A 33 6.35 11.65 4.97
C MET A 33 5.18 11.27 5.88
N LEU A 34 4.77 12.21 6.72
CA LEU A 34 3.61 12.08 7.59
C LEU A 34 2.59 13.16 7.22
N VAL A 35 1.38 12.75 6.87
CA VAL A 35 0.27 13.61 6.51
C VAL A 35 -0.72 13.62 7.66
N LEU A 36 -1.01 14.79 8.18
CA LEU A 36 -1.97 14.98 9.26
C LEU A 36 -3.38 15.21 8.72
N PRO A 37 -4.42 14.81 9.46
CA PRO A 37 -5.80 15.10 9.04
C PRO A 37 -6.13 16.59 9.14
N PRO A 38 -7.13 17.08 8.38
CA PRO A 38 -7.66 18.43 8.57
C PRO A 38 -8.12 18.67 10.01
N GLY A 39 -7.90 19.89 10.52
CA GLY A 39 -8.22 20.24 11.91
C GLY A 39 -7.43 19.45 12.94
N PHE A 40 -6.21 19.07 12.62
CA PHE A 40 -5.34 18.28 13.51
C PHE A 40 -5.16 18.97 14.89
N ASP A 41 -5.29 18.19 15.93
CA ASP A 41 -5.12 18.59 17.34
C ASP A 41 -4.17 17.62 18.03
N ALA A 42 -2.99 18.10 18.42
CA ALA A 42 -1.94 17.25 19.03
C ALA A 42 -2.33 16.65 20.39
N SER A 43 -3.39 17.13 21.01
CA SER A 43 -3.92 16.56 22.27
C SER A 43 -4.76 15.29 22.06
N LYS A 44 -5.17 15.01 20.83
CA LYS A 44 -6.00 13.85 20.46
C LYS A 44 -5.17 12.68 19.98
N LYS A 45 -5.80 11.50 19.90
CA LYS A 45 -5.20 10.26 19.38
C LYS A 45 -5.80 9.92 18.02
N TYR A 46 -4.94 9.63 17.05
CA TYR A 46 -5.30 9.33 15.67
C TYR A 46 -4.88 7.93 15.26
N PRO A 47 -5.70 7.18 14.53
CA PRO A 47 -5.27 5.96 13.89
C PRO A 47 -4.20 6.22 12.82
N LEU A 48 -3.35 5.23 12.57
CA LEU A 48 -2.33 5.27 11.52
C LEU A 48 -2.77 4.48 10.29
N PHE A 49 -2.72 5.13 9.13
CA PHE A 49 -2.83 4.45 7.85
C PHE A 49 -1.49 4.51 7.11
N VAL A 50 -0.83 3.36 6.98
CA VAL A 50 0.41 3.20 6.23
C VAL A 50 0.09 2.97 4.78
N VAL A 51 0.37 3.95 3.92
CA VAL A 51 0.15 3.86 2.48
C VAL A 51 1.45 3.45 1.79
N ILE A 52 1.36 2.40 0.98
CA ILE A 52 2.49 1.76 0.31
C ILE A 52 2.42 2.06 -1.18
N HIS A 53 3.44 2.72 -1.74
CA HIS A 53 3.43 3.04 -3.17
C HIS A 53 3.67 1.81 -4.05
N GLY A 54 3.21 1.89 -5.29
CA GLY A 54 3.47 0.90 -6.32
C GLY A 54 4.82 1.11 -7.01
N GLY A 55 5.02 0.45 -8.11
CA GLY A 55 6.23 0.52 -8.90
C GLY A 55 6.93 -0.83 -8.93
N PRO A 56 8.01 -1.07 -8.17
CA PRO A 56 8.59 -0.38 -7.00
C PRO A 56 9.36 0.89 -7.28
N HIS A 57 9.86 1.04 -8.50
CA HIS A 57 10.71 2.16 -8.94
C HIS A 57 9.90 3.46 -9.15
N THR A 58 9.27 3.92 -8.07
CA THR A 58 8.66 5.23 -7.92
C THR A 58 9.03 5.81 -6.56
N MET A 59 8.46 6.96 -6.19
CA MET A 59 8.60 7.52 -4.86
C MET A 59 7.37 8.35 -4.47
N PHE A 60 7.08 8.42 -3.19
CA PHE A 60 6.23 9.45 -2.65
C PHE A 60 6.95 10.80 -2.66
N ARG A 61 6.23 11.84 -3.08
CA ARG A 61 6.65 13.23 -3.07
C ARG A 61 5.53 14.09 -2.52
N ASP A 62 5.85 15.24 -2.01
CA ASP A 62 4.84 16.24 -1.66
C ASP A 62 4.26 16.82 -2.96
N GLN A 63 3.13 16.25 -3.38
CA GLN A 63 2.45 16.62 -4.62
C GLN A 63 0.97 16.24 -4.57
N TRP A 64 0.17 16.89 -5.41
CA TRP A 64 -1.23 16.59 -5.57
C TRP A 64 -1.44 15.45 -6.57
N PHE A 65 -2.03 14.34 -6.10
CA PHE A 65 -2.46 13.23 -6.95
C PHE A 65 -3.97 13.06 -6.92
N LEU A 66 -4.56 12.61 -8.01
CA LEU A 66 -5.96 12.19 -8.02
C LEU A 66 -6.14 10.78 -7.47
N ARG A 67 -5.20 9.89 -7.78
CA ARG A 67 -5.21 8.49 -7.31
C ARG A 67 -4.40 8.35 -6.03
N TRP A 68 -4.91 7.58 -5.06
CA TRP A 68 -4.24 7.41 -3.77
C TRP A 68 -3.81 8.73 -3.15
N ASN A 69 -4.72 9.73 -3.27
CA ASN A 69 -4.48 11.06 -2.71
C ASN A 69 -4.39 10.97 -1.20
N TYR A 70 -3.20 11.16 -0.67
CA TYR A 70 -2.94 10.97 0.75
C TYR A 70 -3.63 12.01 1.65
N HIS A 71 -3.92 13.22 1.15
CA HIS A 71 -4.74 14.17 1.90
C HIS A 71 -6.19 13.72 1.98
N LEU A 72 -6.75 13.17 0.89
CA LEU A 72 -8.08 12.61 0.89
C LEU A 72 -8.17 11.37 1.79
N LEU A 73 -7.12 10.55 1.82
CA LEU A 73 -7.02 9.39 2.73
C LEU A 73 -6.91 9.82 4.20
N ALA A 74 -6.27 10.96 4.48
CA ALA A 74 -6.17 11.52 5.84
C ALA A 74 -7.46 12.22 6.29
N ALA A 75 -8.27 12.72 5.35
CA ALA A 75 -9.41 13.59 5.62
C ALA A 75 -10.44 13.07 6.66
N PRO A 76 -10.72 11.75 6.75
CA PRO A 76 -11.64 11.24 7.78
C PRO A 76 -11.10 11.27 9.21
N GLY A 77 -9.83 11.62 9.41
CA GLY A 77 -9.20 11.69 10.73
C GLY A 77 -8.08 10.67 10.95
N TYR A 78 -7.40 10.27 9.88
CA TYR A 78 -6.24 9.39 9.95
C TYR A 78 -4.94 10.18 9.83
N VAL A 79 -3.92 9.75 10.56
CA VAL A 79 -2.53 10.10 10.22
C VAL A 79 -2.08 9.13 9.15
N VAL A 80 -1.60 9.66 8.02
CA VAL A 80 -1.12 8.84 6.89
C VAL A 80 0.39 8.84 6.87
N LEU A 81 0.99 7.65 6.87
CA LEU A 81 2.44 7.44 6.72
C LEU A 81 2.75 6.99 5.30
N LEU A 82 3.70 7.66 4.68
CA LEU A 82 4.21 7.39 3.33
C LEU A 82 5.71 7.07 3.44
N THR A 83 6.11 5.85 3.07
CA THR A 83 7.50 5.39 3.18
C THR A 83 8.11 5.20 1.80
N ASN A 84 9.27 5.80 1.56
CA ASN A 84 10.11 5.52 0.41
C ASN A 84 11.12 4.41 0.77
N TYR A 85 10.61 3.18 0.79
CA TYR A 85 11.33 1.95 1.13
C TYR A 85 12.35 1.57 0.04
N SER A 86 13.19 0.58 0.32
CA SER A 86 14.15 0.00 -0.63
C SER A 86 13.49 -0.36 -1.95
N GLY A 87 14.12 0.05 -3.06
CA GLY A 87 13.54 -0.02 -4.41
C GLY A 87 12.95 1.29 -4.90
N SER A 88 12.68 2.26 -4.00
CA SER A 88 12.20 3.58 -4.40
C SER A 88 13.23 4.34 -5.22
N THR A 89 12.77 5.14 -6.19
CA THR A 89 13.61 6.02 -6.99
C THR A 89 13.83 7.37 -6.30
N GLY A 90 14.81 8.17 -6.80
CA GLY A 90 15.16 9.47 -6.22
C GLY A 90 16.25 9.42 -5.16
N PHE A 91 16.70 8.22 -4.76
CA PHE A 91 17.73 7.99 -3.73
C PHE A 91 19.01 7.31 -4.27
N GLY A 92 19.20 7.39 -5.57
CA GLY A 92 20.31 6.77 -6.30
C GLY A 92 19.98 5.38 -6.84
N GLU A 93 20.76 4.94 -7.83
CA GLU A 93 20.56 3.66 -8.51
C GLU A 93 20.71 2.47 -7.57
N ALA A 94 21.71 2.51 -6.69
CA ALA A 94 21.94 1.47 -5.70
C ALA A 94 20.72 1.23 -4.79
N ALA A 95 20.00 2.30 -4.41
CA ALA A 95 18.77 2.19 -3.63
C ALA A 95 17.64 1.55 -4.46
N ALA A 96 17.50 1.92 -5.72
CA ALA A 96 16.48 1.37 -6.61
C ALA A 96 16.70 -0.13 -6.89
N GLN A 97 17.94 -0.56 -7.04
CA GLN A 97 18.28 -1.96 -7.36
C GLN A 97 18.21 -2.91 -6.16
N THR A 98 18.02 -2.42 -4.94
CA THR A 98 18.00 -3.27 -3.73
C THR A 98 16.91 -4.33 -3.70
N ILE A 99 15.88 -4.21 -4.54
CA ILE A 99 14.79 -5.18 -4.66
C ILE A 99 15.13 -6.38 -5.55
N GLN A 100 16.25 -6.34 -6.28
CA GLN A 100 16.65 -7.48 -7.11
C GLN A 100 17.05 -8.64 -6.20
N GLY A 101 16.36 -9.77 -6.35
CA GLY A 101 16.54 -10.93 -5.48
C GLY A 101 15.94 -10.80 -4.06
N ASP A 102 15.42 -9.63 -3.69
CA ASP A 102 14.70 -9.40 -2.43
C ASP A 102 13.54 -8.39 -2.60
N PRO A 103 12.53 -8.75 -3.40
CA PRO A 103 11.47 -7.80 -3.75
C PRO A 103 10.51 -7.47 -2.60
N LEU A 104 10.37 -8.31 -1.57
CA LEU A 104 9.34 -8.09 -0.56
C LEU A 104 9.86 -8.02 0.87
N ARG A 105 10.84 -8.84 1.24
CA ARG A 105 11.26 -9.01 2.64
C ARG A 105 11.78 -7.71 3.22
N THR A 106 12.85 -7.17 2.66
CA THR A 106 13.45 -5.94 3.18
C THR A 106 12.51 -4.74 3.09
N ALA A 107 11.80 -4.57 1.98
CA ALA A 107 10.82 -3.48 1.84
C ALA A 107 9.69 -3.58 2.89
N GLY A 108 9.18 -4.79 3.15
CA GLY A 108 8.16 -5.02 4.18
C GLY A 108 8.67 -4.75 5.60
N GLU A 109 9.92 -5.12 5.91
CA GLU A 109 10.58 -4.79 7.18
C GLU A 109 10.69 -3.27 7.36
N GLU A 110 11.20 -2.54 6.35
CA GLU A 110 11.37 -1.09 6.38
C GLU A 110 10.05 -0.33 6.53
N ILE A 111 8.96 -0.82 5.95
CA ILE A 111 7.61 -0.27 6.15
C ILE A 111 7.19 -0.39 7.62
N ASN A 112 7.43 -1.54 8.24
CA ASN A 112 7.12 -1.75 9.66
C ASN A 112 8.03 -0.89 10.57
N GLU A 113 9.31 -0.76 10.25
CA GLU A 113 10.25 0.10 10.97
C GLU A 113 9.84 1.58 10.87
N ALA A 114 9.41 2.04 9.68
CA ALA A 114 8.88 3.39 9.51
C ALA A 114 7.67 3.66 10.40
N ALA A 115 6.77 2.68 10.52
CA ALA A 115 5.63 2.78 11.42
C ALA A 115 6.07 2.82 12.90
N ASP A 116 7.10 2.06 13.31
CA ASP A 116 7.66 2.11 14.66
C ASP A 116 8.24 3.49 14.99
N VAL A 117 9.00 4.07 14.05
CA VAL A 117 9.56 5.43 14.18
C VAL A 117 8.46 6.47 14.25
N ALA A 118 7.45 6.38 13.37
CA ALA A 118 6.33 7.31 13.40
C ALA A 118 5.58 7.28 14.73
N LEU A 119 5.34 6.10 15.30
CA LEU A 119 4.70 5.93 16.61
C LEU A 119 5.55 6.48 17.76
N ARG A 120 6.84 6.20 17.77
CA ARG A 120 7.78 6.65 18.80
C ARG A 120 7.86 8.17 18.86
N ASP A 121 7.97 8.81 17.70
CA ASP A 121 8.27 10.24 17.59
C ASP A 121 7.01 11.12 17.54
N ASN A 122 5.82 10.52 17.43
CA ASN A 122 4.54 11.23 17.35
C ASN A 122 3.52 10.63 18.33
N PRO A 123 3.51 11.05 19.59
CA PRO A 123 2.67 10.48 20.63
C PRO A 123 1.16 10.63 20.39
N PHE A 124 0.75 11.47 19.47
CA PHE A 124 -0.65 11.58 19.03
C PHE A 124 -1.12 10.42 18.14
N ILE A 125 -0.23 9.55 17.66
CA ILE A 125 -0.63 8.35 16.91
C ILE A 125 -1.02 7.24 17.89
N ASP A 126 -2.14 6.60 17.64
CA ASP A 126 -2.59 5.42 18.40
C ASP A 126 -2.02 4.14 17.80
N GLY A 127 -0.98 3.60 18.40
CA GLY A 127 -0.30 2.39 17.95
C GLY A 127 -1.17 1.12 17.93
N SER A 128 -2.31 1.13 18.64
CA SER A 128 -3.25 0.01 18.64
C SER A 128 -4.20 0.02 17.44
N ARG A 129 -4.26 1.14 16.68
CA ARG A 129 -5.16 1.34 15.55
C ARG A 129 -4.36 1.65 14.28
N GLN A 130 -3.81 0.59 13.68
CA GLN A 130 -3.00 0.70 12.46
C GLN A 130 -3.63 -0.10 11.32
N CYS A 131 -3.63 0.45 10.11
CA CYS A 131 -3.97 -0.23 8.87
C CYS A 131 -2.85 0.02 7.85
N ALA A 132 -2.63 -0.91 6.91
CA ALA A 132 -1.70 -0.71 5.81
C ALA A 132 -2.38 -1.05 4.48
N GLY A 133 -1.93 -0.41 3.42
CA GLY A 133 -2.47 -0.72 2.10
C GLY A 133 -1.78 0.02 0.98
N GLY A 134 -1.98 -0.45 -0.23
CA GLY A 134 -1.39 0.14 -1.40
C GLY A 134 -1.87 -0.46 -2.70
N ALA A 135 -1.29 0.01 -3.81
CA ALA A 135 -1.67 -0.39 -5.15
C ALA A 135 -0.50 -1.06 -5.88
N SER A 136 -0.80 -2.04 -6.76
CA SER A 136 0.21 -2.67 -7.60
C SER A 136 1.29 -3.34 -6.75
N TYR A 137 2.53 -2.94 -6.88
CA TYR A 137 3.61 -3.41 -5.99
C TYR A 137 3.33 -3.05 -4.52
N GLY A 138 2.66 -1.92 -4.23
CA GLY A 138 2.19 -1.60 -2.88
C GLY A 138 1.11 -2.56 -2.36
N GLY A 139 0.23 -3.03 -3.24
CA GLY A 139 -0.72 -4.11 -2.95
C GLY A 139 -0.02 -5.45 -2.73
N HIS A 140 1.04 -5.75 -3.49
CA HIS A 140 1.89 -6.92 -3.30
C HIS A 140 2.57 -6.91 -1.93
N LEU A 141 3.12 -5.75 -1.52
CA LEU A 141 3.69 -5.58 -0.18
C LEU A 141 2.61 -5.68 0.91
N ALA A 142 1.40 -5.18 0.69
CA ALA A 142 0.29 -5.39 1.64
C ALA A 142 -0.05 -6.89 1.79
N ASN A 143 -0.02 -7.66 0.68
CA ASN A 143 -0.21 -9.12 0.72
C ASN A 143 0.98 -9.84 1.39
N TRP A 144 2.19 -9.29 1.28
CA TRP A 144 3.36 -9.77 2.02
C TRP A 144 3.22 -9.51 3.52
N LEU A 145 2.73 -8.33 3.91
CA LEU A 145 2.42 -8.02 5.31
C LEU A 145 1.35 -8.97 5.88
N GLN A 146 0.33 -9.34 5.08
CA GLN A 146 -0.64 -10.39 5.47
C GLN A 146 0.04 -11.72 5.82
N ALA A 147 1.09 -12.06 5.06
CA ALA A 147 1.83 -13.30 5.23
C ALA A 147 2.82 -13.29 6.41
N THR A 148 3.30 -12.12 6.82
CA THR A 148 4.49 -12.02 7.69
C THR A 148 4.28 -11.28 9.00
N THR A 149 3.15 -10.59 9.19
CA THR A 149 2.87 -9.86 10.43
C THR A 149 1.38 -9.82 10.76
N THR A 150 1.07 -9.71 12.03
CA THR A 150 -0.29 -9.44 12.54
C THR A 150 -0.41 -8.03 13.15
N ARG A 151 0.51 -7.15 12.79
CA ARG A 151 0.59 -5.78 13.32
C ARG A 151 -0.68 -4.96 13.04
N TYR A 152 -1.24 -5.12 11.84
CA TYR A 152 -2.30 -4.27 11.32
C TYR A 152 -3.68 -4.81 11.65
N ARG A 153 -4.63 -3.94 12.01
CA ARG A 153 -6.04 -4.30 12.19
C ARG A 153 -6.75 -4.59 10.88
N CYS A 154 -6.29 -3.97 9.81
CA CYS A 154 -6.78 -4.24 8.46
C CYS A 154 -5.73 -3.98 7.40
N LEU A 155 -5.95 -4.56 6.22
CA LEU A 155 -5.15 -4.34 5.02
C LEU A 155 -6.04 -3.91 3.85
N ILE A 156 -5.44 -3.20 2.89
CA ILE A 156 -6.06 -2.85 1.62
C ILE A 156 -5.10 -3.21 0.49
N SER A 157 -5.53 -4.09 -0.40
CA SER A 157 -4.77 -4.54 -1.55
C SER A 157 -5.51 -4.15 -2.83
N HIS A 158 -5.04 -3.10 -3.50
CA HIS A 158 -5.53 -2.74 -4.82
C HIS A 158 -4.60 -3.27 -5.89
N ALA A 159 -5.14 -4.07 -6.83
CA ALA A 159 -4.35 -4.64 -7.93
C ALA A 159 -3.03 -5.26 -7.43
N GLY A 160 -3.07 -5.95 -6.29
CA GLY A 160 -1.90 -6.52 -5.61
C GLY A 160 -1.69 -7.99 -5.97
N LEU A 161 -0.43 -8.36 -6.20
CA LEU A 161 -0.09 -9.75 -6.44
C LEU A 161 -0.18 -10.55 -5.14
N VAL A 162 -0.77 -11.73 -5.21
CA VAL A 162 -0.70 -12.72 -4.13
C VAL A 162 0.10 -13.95 -4.57
N ASN A 163 0.08 -14.25 -5.87
CA ASN A 163 0.72 -15.43 -6.47
C ASN A 163 1.61 -14.99 -7.63
N LEU A 164 2.92 -15.08 -7.44
CA LEU A 164 3.92 -14.68 -8.44
C LEU A 164 3.82 -15.52 -9.72
N GLU A 165 3.60 -16.83 -9.59
CA GLU A 165 3.54 -17.77 -10.72
C GLU A 165 2.32 -17.49 -11.58
N SER A 166 1.17 -17.29 -10.94
CA SER A 166 -0.08 -16.96 -11.62
C SER A 166 0.01 -15.60 -12.33
N GLN A 167 0.59 -14.59 -11.68
CA GLN A 167 0.80 -13.29 -12.30
C GLN A 167 1.79 -13.36 -13.46
N TRP A 168 2.89 -14.09 -13.32
CA TRP A 168 3.87 -14.28 -14.39
C TRP A 168 3.23 -14.84 -15.66
N GLY A 169 2.39 -15.86 -15.53
CA GLY A 169 1.77 -16.56 -16.66
C GLY A 169 0.62 -15.82 -17.34
N THR A 170 0.09 -14.74 -16.73
CA THR A 170 -1.13 -14.07 -17.19
C THR A 170 -0.98 -12.56 -17.41
N SER A 171 0.19 -11.97 -17.09
CA SER A 171 0.40 -10.53 -17.17
C SER A 171 1.16 -10.09 -18.43
N ASP A 172 1.19 -8.79 -18.65
CA ASP A 172 1.96 -8.13 -19.70
C ASP A 172 3.44 -7.88 -19.32
N THR A 173 3.94 -8.39 -18.18
CA THR A 173 5.28 -8.07 -17.66
C THR A 173 6.10 -9.32 -17.31
N VAL A 174 6.11 -10.33 -18.17
CA VAL A 174 6.82 -11.60 -17.97
C VAL A 174 8.31 -11.39 -17.73
N TYR A 175 9.01 -10.76 -18.68
CA TYR A 175 10.46 -10.55 -18.60
C TYR A 175 10.90 -9.74 -17.36
N GLY A 176 10.21 -8.64 -17.09
CA GLY A 176 10.52 -7.83 -15.90
C GLY A 176 10.35 -8.61 -14.59
N ARG A 177 9.40 -9.56 -14.56
CA ARG A 177 9.20 -10.45 -13.42
C ARG A 177 10.37 -11.42 -13.24
N GLU A 178 10.85 -12.02 -14.32
CA GLU A 178 12.00 -12.92 -14.30
C GLU A 178 13.27 -12.20 -13.83
N VAL A 179 13.53 -10.99 -14.32
CA VAL A 179 14.68 -10.18 -13.88
C VAL A 179 14.62 -9.92 -12.37
N ASN A 180 13.47 -9.49 -11.85
CA ASN A 180 13.33 -9.18 -10.43
C ASN A 180 13.40 -10.41 -9.53
N ASN A 181 12.96 -11.56 -10.03
CA ASN A 181 12.90 -12.82 -9.26
C ASN A 181 14.13 -13.71 -9.46
N GLY A 182 15.10 -13.29 -10.29
CA GLY A 182 16.36 -14.00 -10.48
C GLY A 182 16.25 -15.23 -11.39
N GLY A 183 15.41 -15.16 -12.43
CA GLY A 183 15.25 -16.19 -13.43
C GLY A 183 13.79 -16.57 -13.69
N PRO A 184 13.54 -17.46 -14.66
CA PRO A 184 12.19 -17.87 -15.05
C PRO A 184 11.52 -18.77 -14.00
N VAL A 185 10.19 -18.84 -14.06
CA VAL A 185 9.38 -19.54 -13.06
C VAL A 185 9.73 -21.02 -12.88
N TRP A 186 10.10 -21.72 -13.95
CA TRP A 186 10.44 -23.16 -13.90
C TRP A 186 11.74 -23.48 -13.17
N GLU A 187 12.63 -22.53 -12.97
CA GLU A 187 13.85 -22.70 -12.17
C GLU A 187 13.57 -22.64 -10.67
N GLN A 188 12.42 -22.09 -10.28
CA GLN A 188 11.98 -22.02 -8.88
C GLN A 188 13.07 -21.47 -7.95
N GLY A 189 13.68 -20.34 -8.34
CA GLY A 189 14.67 -19.64 -7.51
C GLY A 189 14.10 -19.20 -6.15
N PRO A 190 14.97 -18.72 -5.24
CA PRO A 190 14.56 -18.38 -3.86
C PRO A 190 13.37 -17.42 -3.77
N VAL A 191 13.32 -16.39 -4.63
CA VAL A 191 12.23 -15.41 -4.63
C VAL A 191 10.88 -16.07 -4.93
N TRP A 192 10.82 -16.96 -5.94
CA TRP A 192 9.60 -17.67 -6.31
C TRP A 192 9.06 -18.54 -5.17
N ARG A 193 9.94 -19.11 -4.36
CA ARG A 193 9.57 -20.00 -3.26
C ARG A 193 9.33 -19.27 -1.94
N GLU A 194 10.15 -18.27 -1.63
CA GLU A 194 10.21 -17.67 -0.30
C GLU A 194 9.52 -16.31 -0.21
N GLN A 195 9.39 -15.57 -1.34
CA GLN A 195 8.77 -14.26 -1.36
C GLN A 195 7.48 -14.24 -2.21
N ASN A 196 6.75 -15.32 -2.18
CA ASN A 196 5.46 -15.49 -2.84
C ASN A 196 4.35 -15.58 -1.77
N PRO A 197 3.53 -14.54 -1.54
CA PRO A 197 2.60 -14.48 -0.43
C PRO A 197 1.64 -15.67 -0.32
N ILE A 198 1.17 -16.22 -1.43
CA ILE A 198 0.23 -17.34 -1.45
C ILE A 198 0.77 -18.59 -0.72
N ARG A 199 2.09 -18.77 -0.67
CA ARG A 199 2.72 -19.90 0.02
C ARG A 199 2.58 -19.82 1.54
N TYR A 200 2.22 -18.67 2.06
CA TYR A 200 1.98 -18.40 3.48
C TYR A 200 0.49 -18.28 3.81
N ALA A 201 -0.38 -18.74 2.92
CA ALA A 201 -1.82 -18.59 3.03
C ALA A 201 -2.41 -19.07 4.37
N ALA A 202 -1.83 -20.13 4.96
CA ALA A 202 -2.23 -20.62 6.28
C ALA A 202 -2.03 -19.60 7.43
N GLN A 203 -1.22 -18.56 7.20
CA GLN A 203 -0.94 -17.50 8.18
C GLN A 203 -1.84 -16.28 8.01
N PHE A 204 -2.66 -16.21 6.97
CA PHE A 204 -3.52 -15.07 6.70
C PHE A 204 -4.59 -14.92 7.77
N LYS A 205 -4.62 -13.77 8.45
CA LYS A 205 -5.53 -13.49 9.58
C LYS A 205 -6.07 -12.07 9.58
N THR A 206 -5.38 -11.13 8.94
CA THR A 206 -5.75 -9.72 9.00
C THR A 206 -6.88 -9.41 8.02
N PRO A 207 -7.99 -8.79 8.48
CA PRO A 207 -9.08 -8.37 7.62
C PRO A 207 -8.60 -7.57 6.40
N THR A 208 -9.06 -7.91 5.20
CA THR A 208 -8.51 -7.35 3.94
C THR A 208 -9.60 -6.90 2.96
N LEU A 209 -9.48 -5.64 2.50
CA LEU A 209 -10.18 -5.14 1.33
C LEU A 209 -9.33 -5.42 0.08
N VAL A 210 -9.90 -6.13 -0.89
CA VAL A 210 -9.28 -6.41 -2.19
C VAL A 210 -10.05 -5.65 -3.26
N THR A 211 -9.34 -4.84 -4.07
CA THR A 211 -9.96 -4.07 -5.16
C THR A 211 -9.17 -4.24 -6.45
N ILE A 212 -9.85 -4.27 -7.60
CA ILE A 212 -9.23 -4.55 -8.90
C ILE A 212 -10.08 -3.99 -10.05
N GLY A 213 -9.43 -3.50 -11.10
CA GLY A 213 -10.08 -3.31 -12.39
C GLY A 213 -10.10 -4.62 -13.17
N GLU A 214 -11.24 -4.99 -13.76
CA GLU A 214 -11.38 -6.25 -14.49
C GLU A 214 -10.48 -6.30 -15.74
N GLN A 215 -10.19 -5.12 -16.32
CA GLN A 215 -9.35 -4.97 -17.50
C GLN A 215 -7.87 -4.71 -17.14
N ASP A 216 -7.44 -5.14 -15.97
CA ASP A 216 -6.04 -5.04 -15.53
C ASP A 216 -5.20 -6.17 -16.15
N PHE A 217 -4.31 -5.81 -17.08
CA PHE A 217 -3.35 -6.75 -17.68
C PHE A 217 -1.97 -6.73 -17.02
N ARG A 218 -1.72 -5.79 -16.08
CA ARG A 218 -0.47 -5.72 -15.32
C ARG A 218 -0.51 -6.64 -14.10
N VAL A 219 -1.61 -6.61 -13.35
CA VAL A 219 -1.92 -7.57 -12.29
C VAL A 219 -3.32 -8.10 -12.58
N PRO A 220 -3.43 -9.15 -13.39
CA PRO A 220 -4.71 -9.66 -13.85
C PRO A 220 -5.65 -10.08 -12.73
N LEU A 221 -6.94 -10.01 -13.01
CA LEU A 221 -8.04 -10.26 -12.08
C LEU A 221 -7.88 -11.57 -11.29
N ASN A 222 -7.30 -12.62 -11.92
CA ASN A 222 -7.08 -13.91 -11.27
C ASN A 222 -6.30 -13.81 -9.96
N ASN A 223 -5.32 -12.89 -9.83
CA ASN A 223 -4.60 -12.69 -8.57
C ASN A 223 -5.51 -12.19 -7.44
N SER A 224 -6.43 -11.28 -7.75
CA SER A 224 -7.42 -10.80 -6.76
C SER A 224 -8.43 -11.89 -6.40
N LEU A 225 -8.86 -12.71 -7.36
CA LEU A 225 -9.77 -13.83 -7.13
C LEU A 225 -9.09 -14.94 -6.29
N GLU A 226 -7.83 -15.30 -6.59
CA GLU A 226 -7.05 -16.24 -5.80
C GLU A 226 -6.89 -15.74 -4.36
N TYR A 227 -6.52 -14.46 -4.18
CA TYR A 227 -6.36 -13.87 -2.86
C TYR A 227 -7.67 -13.90 -2.07
N TRP A 228 -8.75 -13.43 -2.66
CA TRP A 228 -10.06 -13.43 -2.00
C TRP A 228 -10.54 -14.84 -1.66
N THR A 229 -10.34 -15.81 -2.57
CA THR A 229 -10.68 -17.21 -2.32
C THR A 229 -9.94 -17.77 -1.10
N VAL A 230 -8.64 -17.46 -0.97
CA VAL A 230 -7.85 -17.89 0.19
C VAL A 230 -8.35 -17.22 1.47
N LEU A 231 -8.61 -15.91 1.45
CA LEU A 231 -9.15 -15.18 2.59
C LEU A 231 -10.48 -15.78 3.07
N GLN A 232 -11.40 -16.07 2.13
CA GLN A 232 -12.67 -16.73 2.44
C GLN A 232 -12.46 -18.13 3.01
N ARG A 233 -11.58 -18.92 2.41
CA ARG A 233 -11.28 -20.30 2.86
C ARG A 233 -10.67 -20.30 4.26
N GLN A 234 -9.87 -19.30 4.61
CA GLN A 234 -9.28 -19.10 5.94
C GLN A 234 -10.25 -18.38 6.91
N GLN A 235 -11.48 -18.07 6.49
CA GLN A 235 -12.45 -17.34 7.28
C GLN A 235 -11.97 -15.96 7.74
N VAL A 236 -11.08 -15.34 6.96
CA VAL A 236 -10.61 -13.97 7.21
C VAL A 236 -11.66 -12.99 6.71
N PRO A 237 -12.13 -12.06 7.54
CA PRO A 237 -13.04 -11.02 7.09
C PRO A 237 -12.47 -10.29 5.88
N SER A 238 -13.18 -10.33 4.76
CA SER A 238 -12.68 -9.71 3.54
C SER A 238 -13.82 -9.24 2.64
N ARG A 239 -13.48 -8.28 1.77
CA ARG A 239 -14.38 -7.75 0.74
C ARG A 239 -13.61 -7.67 -0.57
N LEU A 240 -14.23 -8.13 -1.65
CA LEU A 240 -13.72 -7.99 -3.01
C LEU A 240 -14.59 -6.98 -3.77
N VAL A 241 -13.96 -5.99 -4.39
CA VAL A 241 -14.61 -5.01 -5.27
C VAL A 241 -13.93 -5.06 -6.64
N VAL A 242 -14.69 -5.44 -7.66
CA VAL A 242 -14.25 -5.49 -9.05
C VAL A 242 -14.87 -4.33 -9.80
N PHE A 243 -14.06 -3.59 -10.56
CA PHE A 243 -14.50 -2.51 -11.44
C PHE A 243 -14.47 -2.99 -12.89
N PRO A 244 -15.62 -3.35 -13.50
CA PRO A 244 -15.66 -4.07 -14.78
C PRO A 244 -15.07 -3.30 -15.96
N ASP A 245 -15.09 -1.98 -15.88
CA ASP A 245 -14.70 -1.06 -16.94
C ASP A 245 -13.43 -0.25 -16.64
N GLU A 246 -12.63 -0.72 -15.67
CA GLU A 246 -11.35 -0.13 -15.27
C GLU A 246 -10.19 -1.08 -15.53
N ASN A 247 -9.01 -0.49 -15.74
CA ASN A 247 -7.75 -1.20 -15.93
C ASN A 247 -6.93 -1.23 -14.61
N HIS A 248 -5.59 -1.20 -14.73
CA HIS A 248 -4.69 -1.13 -13.55
C HIS A 248 -4.91 0.11 -12.67
N TRP A 249 -5.61 1.10 -13.18
CA TRP A 249 -5.92 2.35 -12.51
C TRP A 249 -7.43 2.59 -12.48
N ILE A 250 -7.96 3.00 -11.35
CA ILE A 250 -9.36 3.44 -11.25
C ILE A 250 -9.40 4.92 -11.64
N LEU A 251 -9.85 5.23 -12.85
CA LEU A 251 -9.75 6.57 -13.45
C LEU A 251 -11.09 7.25 -13.71
N LYS A 252 -12.16 6.47 -13.93
CA LYS A 252 -13.49 7.04 -14.15
C LYS A 252 -14.03 7.67 -12.87
N GLY A 253 -14.62 8.85 -12.97
CA GLY A 253 -15.02 9.64 -11.81
C GLY A 253 -15.92 8.91 -10.83
N GLU A 254 -16.95 8.21 -11.31
CA GLU A 254 -17.87 7.46 -10.46
C GLU A 254 -17.18 6.26 -9.80
N ASN A 255 -16.35 5.54 -10.54
CA ASN A 255 -15.55 4.43 -10.00
C ASN A 255 -14.55 4.92 -8.95
N SER A 256 -13.92 6.08 -9.20
CA SER A 256 -13.01 6.71 -8.24
C SER A 256 -13.72 7.09 -6.94
N ARG A 257 -14.94 7.65 -7.03
CA ARG A 257 -15.76 7.93 -5.84
C ARG A 257 -16.09 6.66 -5.05
N LEU A 258 -16.53 5.61 -5.74
CA LEU A 258 -16.78 4.32 -5.09
C LEU A 258 -15.52 3.75 -4.46
N PHE A 259 -14.39 3.81 -5.16
CA PHE A 259 -13.10 3.33 -4.66
C PHE A 259 -12.70 3.98 -3.33
N TYR A 260 -12.78 5.32 -3.23
CA TYR A 260 -12.51 6.02 -1.98
C TYR A 260 -13.55 5.72 -0.89
N ALA A 261 -14.83 5.60 -1.26
CA ALA A 261 -15.88 5.23 -0.30
C ALA A 261 -15.63 3.84 0.31
N GLU A 262 -15.21 2.86 -0.50
CA GLU A 262 -14.85 1.52 -0.04
C GLU A 262 -13.62 1.54 0.89
N ILE A 263 -12.59 2.30 0.53
CA ILE A 263 -11.40 2.46 1.38
C ILE A 263 -11.78 3.10 2.71
N HIS A 264 -12.47 4.23 2.70
CA HIS A 264 -12.87 4.94 3.92
C HIS A 264 -13.81 4.09 4.79
N GLY A 265 -14.78 3.41 4.19
CA GLY A 265 -15.66 2.49 4.90
C GLY A 265 -14.91 1.33 5.55
N TRP A 266 -13.92 0.78 4.85
CA TRP A 266 -13.07 -0.29 5.38
C TRP A 266 -12.21 0.19 6.55
N LEU A 267 -11.54 1.34 6.41
CA LEU A 267 -10.73 1.95 7.46
C LEU A 267 -11.59 2.28 8.69
N ALA A 268 -12.76 2.90 8.49
CA ALA A 268 -13.67 3.24 9.59
C ALA A 268 -14.11 2.01 10.37
N ARG A 269 -14.48 0.93 9.66
CA ARG A 269 -14.91 -0.34 10.28
C ARG A 269 -13.84 -0.94 11.20
N TRP A 270 -12.57 -0.90 10.80
CA TRP A 270 -11.51 -1.59 11.52
C TRP A 270 -10.69 -0.69 12.45
N LEU A 271 -10.71 0.62 12.20
CA LEU A 271 -10.02 1.60 13.05
C LEU A 271 -10.97 2.30 14.03
N GLU A 272 -12.28 1.96 14.00
CA GLU A 272 -13.28 2.49 14.95
C GLU A 272 -13.37 4.04 14.93
N VAL A 273 -13.22 4.62 13.75
CA VAL A 273 -13.47 6.05 13.53
C VAL A 273 -14.89 6.20 13.02
N PRO A 274 -15.75 7.03 13.65
CA PRO A 274 -17.10 7.29 13.14
C PRO A 274 -17.03 7.77 11.69
N ALA A 275 -17.86 7.20 10.82
CA ALA A 275 -18.06 7.73 9.49
C ALA A 275 -18.60 9.16 9.61
N LYS A 276 -17.97 10.12 8.94
CA LYS A 276 -18.49 11.50 8.84
C LYS A 276 -19.61 11.60 7.84
#